data_85a99be8fbbd13d66ba27dbcc0e9f29d
#
_entry.id   85a99be8fbbd13d66ba27dbcc0e9f29d
#
_cell.length_a   1.000
_cell.length_b   1.000
_cell.length_c   1.000
_cell.angle_alpha   90.00
_cell.angle_beta   90.00
_cell.angle_gamma   90.00
#
_symmetry.space_group_name_H-M   'P 1'
#
loop_
_entity.id
_entity.type
_entity.pdbx_description
1 polymer ?
#
loop_
_entity_poly.entity_id
_entity_poly.type
_entity_poly.pdbx_seq_one_letter_code
_entity_poly.pdbx_strand_id
1 'polypeptide(L)'
;MHGIRRFSLATTLCALMGTLWHPVCLAADEAIVARIEAMEAGFPVQVLGSRLMAHQALSAFYGANGYQPAWKSAELRRQLIDSVEQASHDGLNPADYHADILSGLALRPMNDFSEDLRADLDLLFSDAFLMLSSHMLVGKVNPQTVHAEWTANRRQRQMESVLKDALQRSDITGTLDSLRPADPAYRKLMAARQDLTRLLGQPWLPLALRPTIRPGDMDERLNEIRRRLSLLGELAELPATVTDPRDYDAELESAVVRFQARHGLEADGLIGKDTLTALNLIPVERLRHIDATLERWRWLPESLGDTYVLVNIAGFELKMVENGEEVLRKRVIVGQPFRQTPVFSDRIRYLVFNPTWTVPRTLMIQDQLPRILRDPDYLSRLNISVYRGWGTDRERVDPLEVNWPSLNRNNFPYQLVQEPGPQNALGQIKFMFPNQYDVYLHDTPGRGLFSRAERSFSSGCIRVEQPFDLAERLLASAPDWSREKIDRVVSEAQPQTVVLPEPVPVHIQYWTSWVDNEGRLQFRNDLYNRDARLIDQLRGTAEGGYALQYSGSRLGPGTGQALKQDTRIS
;
A
#
# COMPACT_ATOMS: atom_id res chain seq x y z
N MET A 1 86.76 -14.09 33.65
CA MET A 1 87.08 -13.26 34.82
C MET A 1 85.78 -12.70 35.39
N HIS A 2 85.45 -13.22 36.52
CA HIS A 2 84.93 -12.63 37.75
C HIS A 2 83.70 -11.67 37.56
N GLY A 3 82.65 -11.80 38.32
CA GLY A 3 82.43 -12.39 39.61
C GLY A 3 80.95 -12.37 40.02
N ILE A 4 80.66 -13.31 40.82
CA ILE A 4 79.44 -13.60 41.53
C ILE A 4 79.12 -12.48 42.56
N ARG A 5 77.86 -12.00 42.69
CA ARG A 5 77.36 -11.60 44.01
C ARG A 5 75.88 -11.97 44.14
N ARG A 6 75.64 -12.82 45.11
CA ARG A 6 74.39 -13.20 45.75
C ARG A 6 73.83 -11.99 46.54
N PHE A 7 72.54 -11.75 46.49
CA PHE A 7 71.85 -11.17 47.64
C PHE A 7 70.46 -11.80 47.84
N SER A 8 70.11 -11.81 49.05
CA SER A 8 69.24 -12.70 49.83
C SER A 8 67.74 -12.32 49.70
N LEU A 9 66.89 -13.30 50.05
CA LEU A 9 65.41 -13.24 50.26
C LEU A 9 64.98 -12.06 51.14
N ALA A 10 63.84 -11.52 50.79
CA ALA A 10 62.83 -10.98 51.74
C ALA A 10 61.44 -11.27 51.19
N THR A 11 60.79 -12.25 51.84
CA THR A 11 59.41 -12.66 51.65
C THR A 11 58.50 -11.61 52.27
N THR A 12 57.70 -10.92 51.44
CA THR A 12 56.55 -10.09 51.92
C THR A 12 55.29 -10.69 51.33
N LEU A 13 54.48 -11.31 52.14
CA LEU A 13 53.18 -11.89 51.87
C LEU A 13 52.14 -10.73 51.87
N CYS A 14 51.77 -10.23 50.70
CA CYS A 14 50.60 -9.41 50.54
C CYS A 14 49.43 -10.28 50.12
N ALA A 15 48.52 -10.53 51.03
CA ALA A 15 47.23 -11.16 50.75
C ALA A 15 46.37 -10.15 50.00
N LEU A 16 46.30 -10.25 48.68
CA LEU A 16 45.27 -9.61 47.86
C LEU A 16 43.99 -10.46 47.93
N MET A 17 43.00 -10.04 48.69
CA MET A 17 41.62 -10.48 48.53
C MET A 17 41.11 -9.97 47.17
N GLY A 18 41.34 -10.73 46.13
CA GLY A 18 40.63 -10.57 44.86
C GLY A 18 39.20 -11.10 45.03
N THR A 19 38.24 -10.22 45.20
CA THR A 19 36.84 -10.57 44.99
C THR A 19 36.67 -10.96 43.53
N LEU A 20 36.72 -12.26 43.24
CA LEU A 20 36.29 -12.82 41.98
C LEU A 20 34.80 -12.52 41.81
N TRP A 21 34.47 -11.44 41.09
CA TRP A 21 33.17 -11.31 40.49
C TRP A 21 33.05 -12.41 39.44
N HIS A 22 32.51 -13.54 39.84
CA HIS A 22 31.98 -14.51 38.88
C HIS A 22 30.69 -13.90 38.35
N PRO A 23 30.56 -13.67 37.03
CA PRO A 23 29.23 -13.44 36.48
C PRO A 23 28.43 -14.70 36.86
N VAL A 24 27.35 -14.53 37.57
CA VAL A 24 26.36 -15.58 37.80
C VAL A 24 25.82 -15.94 36.44
N CYS A 25 26.40 -16.95 35.81
CA CYS A 25 25.85 -17.57 34.63
C CYS A 25 24.58 -18.28 35.10
N LEU A 26 23.43 -17.64 34.91
CA LEU A 26 22.15 -18.30 35.13
C LEU A 26 22.12 -19.52 34.23
N ALA A 27 21.82 -20.68 34.79
CA ALA A 27 21.69 -21.91 34.01
C ALA A 27 20.60 -21.74 32.94
N ALA A 28 20.87 -22.19 31.72
CA ALA A 28 19.87 -22.19 30.63
C ALA A 28 18.64 -23.02 31.05
N ASP A 29 17.47 -22.64 30.61
CA ASP A 29 16.24 -23.42 30.77
C ASP A 29 16.26 -24.58 29.77
N GLU A 30 16.45 -25.80 30.29
CA GLU A 30 16.60 -27.02 29.46
C GLU A 30 15.39 -27.26 28.56
N ALA A 31 14.20 -26.93 29.03
CA ALA A 31 12.99 -27.11 28.26
C ALA A 31 12.91 -26.11 27.08
N ILE A 32 13.33 -24.86 27.25
CA ILE A 32 13.46 -23.87 26.16
C ILE A 32 14.53 -24.33 25.16
N VAL A 33 15.72 -24.77 25.66
CA VAL A 33 16.81 -25.27 24.79
C VAL A 33 16.29 -26.37 23.88
N ALA A 34 15.67 -27.42 24.46
CA ALA A 34 15.20 -28.57 23.69
C ALA A 34 14.20 -28.17 22.56
N ARG A 35 13.33 -27.21 22.80
CA ARG A 35 12.36 -26.75 21.80
C ARG A 35 13.02 -25.90 20.71
N ILE A 36 13.96 -25.05 21.06
CA ILE A 36 14.73 -24.27 20.09
C ILE A 36 15.59 -25.17 19.21
N GLU A 37 16.32 -26.13 19.79
CA GLU A 37 17.11 -27.11 19.02
C GLU A 37 16.23 -27.92 18.05
N ALA A 38 15.04 -28.34 18.48
CA ALA A 38 14.08 -29.02 17.59
C ALA A 38 13.67 -28.15 16.41
N MET A 39 13.40 -26.85 16.63
CA MET A 39 13.09 -25.91 15.55
C MET A 39 14.27 -25.72 14.60
N GLU A 40 15.50 -25.60 15.11
CA GLU A 40 16.73 -25.46 14.30
C GLU A 40 17.00 -26.70 13.47
N ALA A 41 16.65 -27.87 13.99
CA ALA A 41 16.74 -29.16 13.28
C ALA A 41 15.62 -29.30 12.20
N GLY A 42 14.73 -28.33 12.08
CA GLY A 42 13.65 -28.31 11.08
C GLY A 42 12.39 -29.09 11.48
N PHE A 43 12.29 -29.52 12.73
CA PHE A 43 11.05 -30.14 13.22
C PHE A 43 9.99 -29.10 13.53
N PRO A 44 8.71 -29.33 13.15
CA PRO A 44 7.63 -28.45 13.55
C PRO A 44 7.40 -28.55 15.06
N VAL A 45 7.63 -27.46 15.77
CA VAL A 45 7.38 -27.39 17.21
C VAL A 45 5.97 -26.89 17.46
N GLN A 46 5.19 -27.68 18.18
CA GLN A 46 3.88 -27.32 18.66
C GLN A 46 3.92 -27.22 20.18
N VAL A 47 3.39 -26.13 20.71
CA VAL A 47 3.23 -25.93 22.14
C VAL A 47 1.76 -25.67 22.44
N LEU A 48 1.21 -26.35 23.44
CA LEU A 48 -0.22 -26.25 23.80
C LEU A 48 -1.19 -26.45 22.61
N GLY A 49 -0.80 -27.27 21.62
CA GLY A 49 -1.57 -27.52 20.41
C GLY A 49 -1.45 -26.43 19.33
N SER A 50 -0.70 -25.35 19.59
CA SER A 50 -0.45 -24.29 18.63
C SER A 50 0.97 -24.40 18.05
N ARG A 51 1.11 -24.15 16.76
CA ARG A 51 2.40 -24.17 16.06
C ARG A 51 3.11 -22.82 16.25
N LEU A 52 4.38 -22.88 16.62
CA LEU A 52 5.24 -21.70 16.61
C LEU A 52 5.61 -21.35 15.17
N MET A 53 5.60 -20.05 14.83
CA MET A 53 5.76 -19.56 13.47
C MET A 53 7.06 -18.76 13.26
N ALA A 54 7.51 -18.02 14.27
CA ALA A 54 8.66 -17.13 14.20
C ALA A 54 10.00 -17.84 14.44
N HIS A 55 10.22 -19.04 13.91
CA HIS A 55 11.33 -19.95 14.24
C HIS A 55 12.69 -19.26 14.28
N GLN A 56 13.08 -18.53 13.22
CA GLN A 56 14.39 -17.90 13.13
C GLN A 56 14.56 -16.78 14.17
N ALA A 57 13.51 -15.97 14.38
CA ALA A 57 13.55 -14.89 15.35
C ALA A 57 13.53 -15.43 16.80
N LEU A 58 12.79 -16.52 17.06
CA LEU A 58 12.82 -17.22 18.35
C LEU A 58 14.21 -17.77 18.64
N SER A 59 14.82 -18.52 17.71
CA SER A 59 16.19 -19.06 17.88
C SER A 59 17.20 -17.94 18.13
N ALA A 60 17.13 -16.85 17.34
CA ALA A 60 18.03 -15.71 17.50
C ALA A 60 17.84 -15.00 18.86
N PHE A 61 16.59 -14.81 19.27
CA PHE A 61 16.26 -14.14 20.54
C PHE A 61 16.72 -14.97 21.74
N TYR A 62 16.31 -16.26 21.84
CA TYR A 62 16.67 -17.11 22.99
C TYR A 62 18.15 -17.43 23.01
N GLY A 63 18.79 -17.67 21.87
CA GLY A 63 20.23 -17.83 21.78
C GLY A 63 20.99 -16.62 22.35
N ALA A 64 20.58 -15.40 21.98
CA ALA A 64 21.17 -14.17 22.50
C ALA A 64 20.81 -13.90 23.99
N ASN A 65 19.70 -14.45 24.48
CA ASN A 65 19.23 -14.30 25.86
C ASN A 65 19.75 -15.46 26.79
N GLY A 66 20.64 -16.33 26.30
CA GLY A 66 21.17 -17.46 27.06
C GLY A 66 20.09 -18.47 27.46
N TYR A 67 19.05 -18.61 26.63
CA TYR A 67 17.88 -19.48 26.81
C TYR A 67 17.13 -19.24 28.13
N GLN A 68 17.16 -18.01 28.63
CA GLN A 68 16.44 -17.65 29.86
C GLN A 68 14.97 -17.29 29.53
N PRO A 69 14.01 -17.65 30.42
CA PRO A 69 12.63 -17.20 30.30
C PRO A 69 12.53 -15.67 30.26
N ALA A 70 11.81 -15.15 29.29
CA ALA A 70 11.69 -13.73 29.01
C ALA A 70 10.45 -13.10 29.66
N TRP A 71 9.34 -13.84 29.79
CA TRP A 71 8.03 -13.34 30.18
C TRP A 71 7.70 -13.53 31.67
N LYS A 72 8.65 -13.16 32.55
CA LYS A 72 8.48 -13.28 34.02
C LYS A 72 7.46 -12.31 34.58
N SER A 73 7.35 -11.10 34.01
CA SER A 73 6.43 -10.04 34.45
C SER A 73 5.00 -10.32 34.02
N ALA A 74 4.08 -10.41 34.96
CA ALA A 74 2.63 -10.52 34.68
C ALA A 74 2.11 -9.29 33.93
N GLU A 75 2.65 -8.10 34.22
CA GLU A 75 2.29 -6.85 33.56
C GLU A 75 2.64 -6.89 32.07
N LEU A 76 3.84 -7.34 31.71
CA LEU A 76 4.25 -7.44 30.29
C LEU A 76 3.44 -8.47 29.52
N ARG A 77 3.09 -9.60 30.17
CA ARG A 77 2.18 -10.58 29.56
C ARG A 77 0.81 -9.98 29.30
N ARG A 78 0.26 -9.20 30.26
CA ARG A 78 -1.03 -8.52 30.05
C ARG A 78 -0.96 -7.50 28.92
N GLN A 79 0.07 -6.66 28.86
CA GLN A 79 0.27 -5.70 27.76
C GLN A 79 0.29 -6.40 26.39
N LEU A 80 0.95 -7.56 26.27
CA LEU A 80 0.96 -8.30 25.02
C LEU A 80 -0.43 -8.83 24.66
N ILE A 81 -1.15 -9.40 25.63
CA ILE A 81 -2.49 -9.94 25.39
C ILE A 81 -3.46 -8.84 24.96
N ASP A 82 -3.46 -7.73 25.68
CA ASP A 82 -4.29 -6.57 25.31
C ASP A 82 -3.96 -6.09 23.88
N SER A 83 -2.67 -6.10 23.51
CA SER A 83 -2.21 -5.73 22.17
C SER A 83 -2.63 -6.75 21.10
N VAL A 84 -2.58 -8.04 21.42
CA VAL A 84 -3.05 -9.13 20.54
C VAL A 84 -4.56 -9.05 20.31
N GLU A 85 -5.34 -8.83 21.35
CA GLU A 85 -6.80 -8.66 21.25
C GLU A 85 -7.16 -7.43 20.40
N GLN A 86 -6.37 -6.35 20.53
CA GLN A 86 -6.53 -5.12 19.75
C GLN A 86 -5.98 -5.20 18.32
N ALA A 87 -5.29 -6.27 17.92
CA ALA A 87 -4.77 -6.45 16.57
C ALA A 87 -5.87 -6.34 15.50
N SER A 88 -7.12 -6.66 15.87
CA SER A 88 -8.28 -6.47 15.01
C SER A 88 -8.49 -5.01 14.58
N HIS A 89 -8.05 -4.01 15.36
CA HIS A 89 -8.14 -2.60 14.97
C HIS A 89 -7.24 -2.28 13.77
N ASP A 90 -6.15 -3.03 13.60
CA ASP A 90 -5.24 -2.97 12.46
C ASP A 90 -5.69 -3.85 11.27
N GLY A 91 -6.87 -4.48 11.35
CA GLY A 91 -7.36 -5.43 10.35
C GLY A 91 -6.63 -6.78 10.39
N LEU A 92 -5.95 -7.10 11.49
CA LEU A 92 -5.27 -8.36 11.73
C LEU A 92 -6.17 -9.29 12.57
N ASN A 93 -5.98 -10.60 12.41
CA ASN A 93 -6.78 -11.58 13.17
C ASN A 93 -6.05 -11.97 14.47
N PRO A 94 -6.60 -11.69 15.67
CA PRO A 94 -5.99 -12.09 16.95
C PRO A 94 -5.64 -13.57 17.06
N ALA A 95 -6.41 -14.46 16.42
CA ALA A 95 -6.14 -15.91 16.41
C ALA A 95 -4.78 -16.27 15.78
N ASP A 96 -4.24 -15.44 14.88
CA ASP A 96 -2.91 -15.66 14.30
C ASP A 96 -1.78 -15.46 15.31
N TYR A 97 -2.07 -14.93 16.49
CA TYR A 97 -1.13 -14.59 17.55
C TYR A 97 -1.45 -15.33 18.86
N HIS A 98 -2.03 -16.52 18.76
CA HIS A 98 -2.35 -17.41 19.89
C HIS A 98 -3.34 -16.82 20.91
N ALA A 99 -4.20 -15.87 20.53
CA ALA A 99 -5.10 -15.14 21.43
C ALA A 99 -5.88 -16.06 22.37
N ASP A 100 -6.50 -17.12 21.84
CA ASP A 100 -7.35 -18.04 22.60
C ASP A 100 -6.60 -18.75 23.75
N ILE A 101 -5.32 -19.10 23.51
CA ILE A 101 -4.48 -19.77 24.52
C ILE A 101 -3.97 -18.74 25.52
N LEU A 102 -3.46 -17.60 25.04
CA LEU A 102 -2.84 -16.59 25.88
C LEU A 102 -3.85 -15.96 26.84
N SER A 103 -5.05 -15.60 26.38
CA SER A 103 -6.11 -15.00 27.22
C SER A 103 -6.57 -15.94 28.34
N GLY A 104 -6.59 -17.24 28.09
CA GLY A 104 -7.00 -18.25 29.09
C GLY A 104 -5.99 -18.52 30.20
N LEU A 105 -4.69 -18.29 29.93
CA LEU A 105 -3.60 -18.71 30.85
C LEU A 105 -2.82 -17.55 31.47
N ALA A 106 -2.85 -16.39 30.86
CA ALA A 106 -1.94 -15.31 31.17
C ALA A 106 -2.10 -14.65 32.55
N LEU A 107 -3.28 -14.69 33.10
CA LEU A 107 -3.57 -14.09 34.41
C LEU A 107 -3.17 -14.99 35.58
N ARG A 108 -2.82 -16.24 35.31
CA ARG A 108 -2.37 -17.15 36.36
C ARG A 108 -0.90 -16.91 36.69
N PRO A 109 -0.49 -17.05 37.97
CA PRO A 109 0.90 -16.98 38.37
C PRO A 109 1.72 -18.06 37.65
N MET A 110 2.88 -17.68 37.07
CA MET A 110 3.76 -18.66 36.37
C MET A 110 4.20 -19.79 37.27
N ASN A 111 4.28 -19.56 38.58
CA ASN A 111 4.69 -20.58 39.56
C ASN A 111 3.65 -21.71 39.75
N ASP A 112 2.42 -21.52 39.28
CA ASP A 112 1.37 -22.53 39.32
C ASP A 112 1.51 -23.58 38.20
N PHE A 113 2.44 -23.35 37.28
CA PHE A 113 2.69 -24.22 36.13
C PHE A 113 3.95 -25.07 36.30
N SER A 114 3.97 -26.25 35.68
CA SER A 114 5.20 -27.09 35.56
C SER A 114 6.29 -26.35 34.78
N GLU A 115 7.53 -26.78 34.88
CA GLU A 115 8.64 -26.19 34.12
C GLU A 115 8.43 -26.26 32.63
N ASP A 116 7.99 -27.40 32.11
CA ASP A 116 7.65 -27.57 30.69
C ASP A 116 6.57 -26.58 30.24
N LEU A 117 5.50 -26.42 31.00
CA LEU A 117 4.41 -25.52 30.63
C LEU A 117 4.84 -24.04 30.71
N ARG A 118 5.73 -23.68 31.63
CA ARG A 118 6.34 -22.35 31.69
C ARG A 118 7.18 -22.05 30.46
N ALA A 119 7.99 -23.00 30.01
CA ALA A 119 8.79 -22.88 28.80
C ALA A 119 7.89 -22.76 27.56
N ASP A 120 6.83 -23.57 27.46
CA ASP A 120 5.85 -23.52 26.38
C ASP A 120 5.18 -22.16 26.31
N LEU A 121 4.73 -21.62 27.44
CA LEU A 121 4.09 -20.30 27.50
C LEU A 121 5.07 -19.17 27.15
N ASP A 122 6.32 -19.24 27.64
CA ASP A 122 7.34 -18.24 27.34
C ASP A 122 7.64 -18.16 25.84
N LEU A 123 7.76 -19.31 25.18
CA LEU A 123 7.90 -19.39 23.73
C LEU A 123 6.66 -18.86 22.99
N LEU A 124 5.46 -19.17 23.47
CA LEU A 124 4.21 -18.75 22.84
C LEU A 124 4.01 -17.23 22.94
N PHE A 125 4.33 -16.61 24.08
CA PHE A 125 4.34 -15.16 24.23
C PHE A 125 5.35 -14.51 23.29
N SER A 126 6.56 -15.08 23.17
CA SER A 126 7.59 -14.56 22.27
C SER A 126 7.18 -14.69 20.81
N ASP A 127 6.61 -15.83 20.40
CA ASP A 127 6.10 -16.04 19.03
C ASP A 127 4.98 -15.03 18.69
N ALA A 128 4.02 -14.86 19.60
CA ALA A 128 2.93 -13.88 19.44
C ALA A 128 3.46 -12.46 19.24
N PHE A 129 4.42 -12.02 20.06
CA PHE A 129 5.03 -10.71 19.94
C PHE A 129 5.79 -10.56 18.61
N LEU A 130 6.63 -11.53 18.25
CA LEU A 130 7.45 -11.50 17.03
C LEU A 130 6.59 -11.49 15.78
N MET A 131 5.53 -12.30 15.75
CA MET A 131 4.57 -12.34 14.65
C MET A 131 3.81 -11.03 14.52
N LEU A 132 3.20 -10.54 15.63
CA LEU A 132 2.42 -9.31 15.62
C LEU A 132 3.29 -8.10 15.25
N SER A 133 4.49 -7.98 15.84
CA SER A 133 5.41 -6.88 15.52
C SER A 133 5.84 -6.89 14.06
N SER A 134 6.13 -8.05 13.48
CA SER A 134 6.44 -8.18 12.06
C SER A 134 5.25 -7.75 11.19
N HIS A 135 4.05 -8.23 11.50
CA HIS A 135 2.86 -7.89 10.72
C HIS A 135 2.47 -6.41 10.85
N MET A 136 2.67 -5.78 12.00
CA MET A 136 2.47 -4.33 12.17
C MET A 136 3.51 -3.52 11.38
N LEU A 137 4.75 -4.00 11.30
CA LEU A 137 5.81 -3.27 10.61
C LEU A 137 5.70 -3.38 9.09
N VAL A 138 5.56 -4.59 8.54
CA VAL A 138 5.70 -4.84 7.09
C VAL A 138 4.46 -5.42 6.44
N GLY A 139 3.39 -5.63 7.21
CA GLY A 139 2.17 -6.30 6.76
C GLY A 139 2.25 -7.84 6.90
N LYS A 140 1.08 -8.47 6.99
CA LYS A 140 0.92 -9.92 7.05
C LYS A 140 1.17 -10.58 5.69
N VAL A 141 0.78 -9.90 4.61
CA VAL A 141 0.83 -10.43 3.25
C VAL A 141 2.06 -9.90 2.52
N ASN A 142 2.79 -10.79 1.83
CA ASN A 142 3.84 -10.35 0.92
C ASN A 142 3.20 -9.69 -0.32
N PRO A 143 3.38 -8.37 -0.56
CA PRO A 143 2.77 -7.69 -1.69
C PRO A 143 3.09 -8.33 -3.04
N GLN A 144 4.27 -8.91 -3.23
CA GLN A 144 4.66 -9.55 -4.49
C GLN A 144 3.84 -10.83 -4.79
N THR A 145 3.25 -11.48 -3.77
CA THR A 145 2.37 -12.63 -3.99
C THR A 145 0.99 -12.22 -4.50
N VAL A 146 0.58 -10.98 -4.23
CA VAL A 146 -0.70 -10.41 -4.66
C VAL A 146 -0.52 -9.55 -5.90
N HIS A 147 0.57 -8.78 -5.96
CA HIS A 147 0.92 -7.85 -7.03
C HIS A 147 2.40 -8.03 -7.39
N ALA A 148 2.70 -8.80 -8.44
CA ALA A 148 4.08 -9.07 -8.87
C ALA A 148 4.89 -7.78 -9.17
N GLU A 149 4.19 -6.68 -9.43
CA GLU A 149 4.75 -5.38 -9.78
C GLU A 149 5.11 -4.50 -8.56
N TRP A 150 4.83 -4.96 -7.34
CA TRP A 150 5.08 -4.17 -6.13
C TRP A 150 6.57 -4.09 -5.83
N THR A 151 7.16 -2.92 -6.00
CA THR A 151 8.61 -2.66 -5.81
C THR A 151 8.92 -1.65 -4.69
N ALA A 152 7.96 -1.31 -3.84
CA ALA A 152 8.20 -0.36 -2.75
C ALA A 152 9.22 -0.91 -1.74
N ASN A 153 10.12 -0.03 -1.26
CA ASN A 153 11.05 -0.35 -0.19
C ASN A 153 10.28 -0.55 1.11
N ARG A 154 10.32 -1.77 1.62
CA ARG A 154 9.68 -2.10 2.90
C ARG A 154 10.53 -1.60 4.07
N ARG A 155 9.85 -1.29 5.16
CA ARG A 155 10.47 -1.09 6.47
C ARG A 155 11.18 -2.36 6.91
N GLN A 156 12.33 -2.26 7.55
CA GLN A 156 13.09 -3.42 8.01
C GLN A 156 13.59 -3.18 9.43
N ARG A 157 13.33 -4.12 10.32
CA ARG A 157 13.91 -4.19 11.68
C ARG A 157 14.15 -5.66 12.05
N GLN A 158 15.12 -5.88 12.90
CA GLN A 158 15.35 -7.21 13.47
C GLN A 158 14.38 -7.41 14.64
N MET A 159 13.41 -8.29 14.46
CA MET A 159 12.30 -8.45 15.41
C MET A 159 12.75 -8.99 16.76
N GLU A 160 13.80 -9.83 16.81
CA GLU A 160 14.45 -10.28 18.02
C GLU A 160 15.03 -9.13 18.85
N SER A 161 15.59 -8.12 18.20
CA SER A 161 16.07 -6.90 18.85
C SER A 161 14.92 -6.05 19.36
N VAL A 162 13.83 -5.95 18.60
CA VAL A 162 12.61 -5.23 19.01
C VAL A 162 12.00 -5.87 20.26
N LEU A 163 11.94 -7.21 20.34
CA LEU A 163 11.46 -7.92 21.53
C LEU A 163 12.35 -7.64 22.73
N LYS A 164 13.68 -7.75 22.55
CA LYS A 164 14.64 -7.46 23.61
C LYS A 164 14.48 -6.05 24.17
N ASP A 165 14.37 -5.06 23.30
CA ASP A 165 14.20 -3.66 23.68
C ASP A 165 12.87 -3.43 24.43
N ALA A 166 11.77 -4.04 23.96
CA ALA A 166 10.45 -3.96 24.58
C ALA A 166 10.47 -4.52 26.03
N LEU A 167 11.09 -5.67 26.22
CA LEU A 167 11.23 -6.31 27.52
C LEU A 167 12.12 -5.48 28.47
N GLN A 168 13.23 -4.93 27.98
CA GLN A 168 14.15 -4.10 28.76
C GLN A 168 13.52 -2.78 29.21
N ARG A 169 12.70 -2.16 28.33
CA ARG A 169 11.97 -0.92 28.67
C ARG A 169 10.70 -1.18 29.46
N SER A 170 10.31 -2.44 29.62
CA SER A 170 9.02 -2.83 30.21
C SER A 170 7.82 -2.19 29.50
N ASP A 171 7.89 -2.04 28.19
CA ASP A 171 6.90 -1.37 27.35
C ASP A 171 6.62 -2.17 26.08
N ILE A 172 5.72 -3.13 26.16
CA ILE A 172 5.25 -3.94 25.03
C ILE A 172 4.31 -3.13 24.15
N THR A 173 3.32 -2.49 24.76
CA THR A 173 2.27 -1.75 24.03
C THR A 173 2.84 -0.58 23.23
N GLY A 174 3.68 0.27 23.84
CA GLY A 174 4.29 1.41 23.14
C GLY A 174 5.26 0.96 22.05
N THR A 175 5.99 -0.13 22.28
CA THR A 175 6.86 -0.71 21.24
C THR A 175 6.06 -1.17 20.04
N LEU A 176 4.98 -1.95 20.21
CA LEU A 176 4.11 -2.39 19.12
C LEU A 176 3.45 -1.21 18.42
N ASP A 177 2.98 -0.20 19.17
CA ASP A 177 2.39 1.03 18.60
C ASP A 177 3.37 1.78 17.68
N SER A 178 4.66 1.79 18.03
CA SER A 178 5.72 2.44 17.26
C SER A 178 6.03 1.76 15.91
N LEU A 179 5.57 0.52 15.73
CA LEU A 179 5.76 -0.23 14.49
C LEU A 179 4.70 0.06 13.42
N ARG A 180 3.59 0.71 13.79
CA ARG A 180 2.55 1.12 12.84
C ARG A 180 3.07 2.19 11.88
N PRO A 181 2.47 2.32 10.69
CA PRO A 181 2.70 3.48 9.83
C PRO A 181 2.49 4.79 10.59
N ALA A 182 3.47 5.70 10.48
CA ALA A 182 3.46 6.98 11.20
C ALA A 182 2.44 7.99 10.64
N ASP A 183 2.02 7.81 9.38
CA ASP A 183 1.07 8.72 8.71
C ASP A 183 -0.27 8.76 9.44
N PRO A 184 -0.80 9.95 9.80
CA PRO A 184 -2.07 10.10 10.49
C PRO A 184 -3.26 9.46 9.78
N ALA A 185 -3.22 9.30 8.44
CA ALA A 185 -4.29 8.66 7.66
C ALA A 185 -4.47 7.19 8.04
N TYR A 186 -3.41 6.48 8.42
CA TYR A 186 -3.50 5.11 8.92
C TYR A 186 -4.33 5.04 10.21
N ARG A 187 -4.04 5.91 11.18
CA ARG A 187 -4.78 5.95 12.47
C ARG A 187 -6.23 6.40 12.30
N LYS A 188 -6.49 7.35 11.39
CA LYS A 188 -7.86 7.76 11.05
C LYS A 188 -8.65 6.58 10.46
N LEU A 189 -8.01 5.77 9.61
CA LEU A 189 -8.66 4.60 9.01
C LEU A 189 -8.89 3.48 10.04
N MET A 190 -7.97 3.25 10.98
CA MET A 190 -8.16 2.34 12.12
C MET A 190 -9.37 2.76 12.96
N ALA A 191 -9.48 4.05 13.32
CA ALA A 191 -10.62 4.56 14.10
C ALA A 191 -11.94 4.37 13.33
N ALA A 192 -11.99 4.71 12.05
CA ALA A 192 -13.17 4.49 11.20
C ALA A 192 -13.56 3.01 11.09
N ARG A 193 -12.55 2.12 11.06
CA ARG A 193 -12.78 0.67 11.12
C ARG A 193 -13.45 0.25 12.41
N GLN A 194 -12.95 0.73 13.54
CA GLN A 194 -13.52 0.44 14.85
C GLN A 194 -14.96 0.95 14.96
N ASP A 195 -15.23 2.18 14.51
CA ASP A 195 -16.59 2.74 14.48
C ASP A 195 -17.54 1.88 13.63
N LEU A 196 -17.06 1.32 12.51
CA LEU A 196 -17.88 0.49 11.64
C LEU A 196 -18.23 -0.87 12.27
N THR A 197 -17.45 -1.36 13.24
CA THR A 197 -17.74 -2.65 13.93
C THR A 197 -19.07 -2.64 14.66
N ARG A 198 -19.57 -1.46 15.07
CA ARG A 198 -20.91 -1.31 15.69
C ARG A 198 -22.06 -1.81 14.79
N LEU A 199 -21.80 -1.86 13.47
CA LEU A 199 -22.79 -2.34 12.51
C LEU A 199 -22.80 -3.86 12.33
N LEU A 200 -21.82 -4.56 12.91
CA LEU A 200 -21.81 -6.03 12.90
C LEU A 200 -23.02 -6.55 13.68
N GLY A 201 -23.69 -7.54 13.13
CA GLY A 201 -24.92 -8.08 13.72
C GLY A 201 -26.20 -7.31 13.36
N GLN A 202 -26.10 -6.12 12.73
CA GLN A 202 -27.28 -5.43 12.21
C GLN A 202 -27.85 -6.19 11.00
N PRO A 203 -29.19 -6.35 10.92
CA PRO A 203 -29.82 -6.95 9.75
C PRO A 203 -29.47 -6.16 8.47
N TRP A 204 -29.09 -6.85 7.41
CA TRP A 204 -28.72 -6.23 6.12
C TRP A 204 -29.33 -7.06 4.98
N LEU A 205 -30.67 -6.93 4.81
CA LEU A 205 -31.41 -7.70 3.81
C LEU A 205 -31.10 -7.20 2.40
N PRO A 206 -30.88 -8.08 1.41
CA PRO A 206 -30.58 -7.66 0.06
C PRO A 206 -31.68 -6.77 -0.54
N LEU A 207 -31.32 -5.60 -1.06
CA LEU A 207 -32.19 -4.75 -1.86
C LEU A 207 -32.18 -5.21 -3.31
N ALA A 208 -33.38 -5.29 -3.93
CA ALA A 208 -33.50 -5.60 -5.35
C ALA A 208 -32.85 -4.50 -6.20
N LEU A 209 -32.04 -4.90 -7.19
CA LEU A 209 -31.24 -3.96 -7.99
C LEU A 209 -32.04 -3.18 -9.05
N ARG A 210 -33.32 -3.48 -9.23
CA ARG A 210 -34.22 -2.84 -10.21
C ARG A 210 -35.65 -2.79 -9.70
N PRO A 211 -36.48 -1.88 -10.17
CA PRO A 211 -36.17 -0.74 -11.05
C PRO A 211 -35.33 0.35 -10.34
N THR A 212 -34.82 1.34 -11.11
CA THR A 212 -34.23 2.57 -10.58
C THR A 212 -35.31 3.40 -9.89
N ILE A 213 -35.02 3.93 -8.70
CA ILE A 213 -35.89 4.82 -7.94
C ILE A 213 -35.41 6.27 -8.17
N ARG A 214 -36.35 7.18 -8.43
CA ARG A 214 -36.09 8.59 -8.72
C ARG A 214 -36.62 9.49 -7.62
N PRO A 215 -36.07 10.68 -7.40
CA PRO A 215 -36.68 11.67 -6.51
C PRO A 215 -38.17 11.85 -6.81
N GLY A 216 -39.01 11.80 -5.77
CA GLY A 216 -40.47 11.86 -5.87
C GLY A 216 -41.16 10.50 -6.10
N ASP A 217 -40.45 9.41 -6.33
CA ASP A 217 -41.04 8.09 -6.43
C ASP A 217 -41.42 7.56 -5.03
N MET A 218 -42.40 6.63 -5.01
CA MET A 218 -42.72 5.79 -3.85
C MET A 218 -42.23 4.37 -4.10
N ASP A 219 -41.44 3.80 -3.16
CA ASP A 219 -40.89 2.45 -3.29
C ASP A 219 -40.70 1.80 -1.91
N GLU A 220 -41.10 0.54 -1.77
CA GLU A 220 -40.99 -0.23 -0.50
C GLU A 220 -39.53 -0.35 0.00
N ARG A 221 -38.54 -0.32 -0.89
CA ARG A 221 -37.11 -0.39 -0.54
C ARG A 221 -36.61 0.86 0.18
N LEU A 222 -37.30 2.01 0.06
CA LEU A 222 -36.87 3.30 0.62
C LEU A 222 -36.82 3.26 2.15
N ASN A 223 -37.68 2.50 2.80
CA ASN A 223 -37.63 2.30 4.25
C ASN A 223 -36.30 1.69 4.69
N GLU A 224 -35.86 0.60 4.04
CA GLU A 224 -34.56 -0.04 4.35
C GLU A 224 -33.37 0.83 3.89
N ILE A 225 -33.50 1.57 2.78
CA ILE A 225 -32.48 2.50 2.31
C ILE A 225 -32.26 3.63 3.32
N ARG A 226 -33.32 4.24 3.85
CA ARG A 226 -33.24 5.25 4.93
C ARG A 226 -32.51 4.70 6.15
N ARG A 227 -32.91 3.51 6.61
CA ARG A 227 -32.27 2.86 7.75
C ARG A 227 -30.77 2.66 7.53
N ARG A 228 -30.35 2.18 6.34
CA ARG A 228 -28.92 1.99 6.01
C ARG A 228 -28.17 3.31 5.94
N LEU A 229 -28.73 4.32 5.31
CA LEU A 229 -28.10 5.65 5.22
C LEU A 229 -27.96 6.29 6.59
N SER A 230 -28.93 6.11 7.51
CA SER A 230 -28.79 6.55 8.90
C SER A 230 -27.69 5.79 9.62
N LEU A 231 -27.63 4.46 9.54
CA LEU A 231 -26.57 3.65 10.13
C LEU A 231 -25.16 4.01 9.60
N LEU A 232 -25.09 4.42 8.33
CA LEU A 232 -23.84 4.84 7.68
C LEU A 232 -23.49 6.32 7.93
N GLY A 233 -24.35 7.04 8.65
CA GLY A 233 -24.14 8.45 9.01
C GLY A 233 -24.44 9.46 7.89
N GLU A 234 -25.21 9.05 6.86
CA GLU A 234 -25.61 9.94 5.76
C GLU A 234 -26.92 10.65 6.04
N LEU A 235 -27.77 10.08 6.89
CA LEU A 235 -29.07 10.61 7.26
C LEU A 235 -29.13 10.71 8.77
N ALA A 236 -29.70 11.77 9.33
CA ALA A 236 -30.03 11.85 10.73
C ALA A 236 -30.99 10.71 11.10
N GLU A 237 -31.08 10.32 12.37
CA GLU A 237 -32.13 9.40 12.82
C GLU A 237 -33.47 9.92 12.33
N LEU A 238 -34.32 8.97 11.83
CA LEU A 238 -35.60 9.29 11.18
C LEU A 238 -36.31 10.45 11.87
N PRO A 239 -36.44 11.62 11.22
CA PRO A 239 -37.20 12.72 11.81
C PRO A 239 -38.63 12.28 12.05
N ALA A 240 -39.23 12.67 13.16
CA ALA A 240 -40.64 12.43 13.45
C ALA A 240 -41.61 13.00 12.37
N THR A 241 -41.06 13.71 11.38
CA THR A 241 -41.77 14.41 10.29
C THR A 241 -41.90 13.62 9.01
N VAL A 242 -41.28 12.42 8.86
CA VAL A 242 -41.46 11.58 7.67
C VAL A 242 -42.87 10.99 7.69
N THR A 243 -43.72 11.48 6.79
CA THR A 243 -45.12 11.10 6.70
C THR A 243 -45.31 9.68 6.18
N ASP A 244 -44.51 9.28 5.20
CA ASP A 244 -44.42 7.92 4.67
C ASP A 244 -42.96 7.56 4.39
N PRO A 245 -42.40 6.50 5.05
CA PRO A 245 -41.00 6.11 4.84
C PRO A 245 -40.71 5.56 3.43
N ARG A 246 -41.72 5.32 2.62
CA ARG A 246 -41.61 4.87 1.22
C ARG A 246 -41.50 6.03 0.23
N ASP A 247 -41.61 7.26 0.70
CA ASP A 247 -41.52 8.46 -0.15
C ASP A 247 -40.06 8.88 -0.38
N TYR A 248 -39.66 9.15 -1.62
CA TYR A 248 -38.34 9.64 -1.96
C TYR A 248 -38.30 11.17 -1.87
N ASP A 249 -38.25 11.69 -0.66
CA ASP A 249 -38.22 13.12 -0.38
C ASP A 249 -36.85 13.76 -0.60
N ALA A 250 -36.79 15.09 -0.54
CA ALA A 250 -35.57 15.86 -0.76
C ALA A 250 -34.45 15.62 0.29
N GLU A 251 -34.82 15.24 1.53
CA GLU A 251 -33.84 14.91 2.56
C GLU A 251 -33.12 13.62 2.23
N LEU A 252 -33.88 12.57 1.82
CA LEU A 252 -33.34 11.30 1.38
C LEU A 252 -32.51 11.47 0.09
N GLU A 253 -32.97 12.28 -0.87
CA GLU A 253 -32.19 12.60 -2.08
C GLU A 253 -30.83 13.17 -1.72
N SER A 254 -30.79 14.17 -0.83
CA SER A 254 -29.55 14.76 -0.35
C SER A 254 -28.62 13.75 0.32
N ALA A 255 -29.17 12.81 1.10
CA ALA A 255 -28.42 11.73 1.73
C ALA A 255 -27.87 10.73 0.69
N VAL A 256 -28.66 10.39 -0.32
CA VAL A 256 -28.22 9.52 -1.43
C VAL A 256 -27.10 10.16 -2.23
N VAL A 257 -27.20 11.45 -2.56
CA VAL A 257 -26.14 12.20 -3.26
C VAL A 257 -24.82 12.17 -2.46
N ARG A 258 -24.88 12.38 -1.13
CA ARG A 258 -23.69 12.27 -0.27
C ARG A 258 -23.13 10.85 -0.26
N PHE A 259 -24.00 9.85 -0.12
CA PHE A 259 -23.60 8.45 -0.16
C PHE A 259 -22.91 8.09 -1.50
N GLN A 260 -23.51 8.48 -2.63
CA GLN A 260 -22.95 8.26 -3.97
C GLN A 260 -21.56 8.89 -4.10
N ALA A 261 -21.40 10.15 -3.69
CA ALA A 261 -20.11 10.85 -3.71
C ALA A 261 -19.03 10.11 -2.90
N ARG A 262 -19.39 9.67 -1.68
CA ARG A 262 -18.47 8.92 -0.80
C ARG A 262 -18.13 7.53 -1.33
N HIS A 263 -18.99 6.96 -2.18
CA HIS A 263 -18.76 5.66 -2.81
C HIS A 263 -18.19 5.76 -4.25
N GLY A 264 -17.85 6.98 -4.70
CA GLY A 264 -17.27 7.21 -6.03
C GLY A 264 -18.21 6.91 -7.17
N LEU A 265 -19.52 7.03 -6.93
CA LEU A 265 -20.58 6.90 -7.91
C LEU A 265 -20.94 8.27 -8.50
N GLU A 266 -21.70 8.28 -9.59
CA GLU A 266 -22.33 9.53 -10.06
C GLU A 266 -23.31 10.02 -8.98
N ALA A 267 -23.07 11.24 -8.50
CA ALA A 267 -23.82 11.83 -7.39
C ALA A 267 -25.06 12.58 -7.92
N ASP A 268 -25.96 11.83 -8.54
CA ASP A 268 -27.13 12.33 -9.28
C ASP A 268 -28.47 12.14 -8.54
N GLY A 269 -28.43 11.52 -7.35
CA GLY A 269 -29.62 11.20 -6.57
C GLY A 269 -30.44 10.03 -7.13
N LEU A 270 -30.06 9.42 -8.24
CA LEU A 270 -30.77 8.27 -8.78
C LEU A 270 -30.35 6.97 -8.05
N ILE A 271 -31.29 6.27 -7.44
CA ILE A 271 -31.01 4.98 -6.79
C ILE A 271 -31.07 3.89 -7.86
N GLY A 272 -30.03 3.83 -8.68
CA GLY A 272 -29.85 2.83 -9.73
C GLY A 272 -29.10 1.59 -9.26
N LYS A 273 -28.73 0.73 -10.22
CA LYS A 273 -28.01 -0.54 -9.95
C LYS A 273 -26.74 -0.33 -9.11
N ASP A 274 -25.91 0.67 -9.45
CA ASP A 274 -24.62 0.86 -8.79
C ASP A 274 -24.79 1.38 -7.36
N THR A 275 -25.74 2.30 -7.14
CA THR A 275 -26.13 2.77 -5.79
C THR A 275 -26.66 1.62 -4.94
N LEU A 276 -27.55 0.80 -5.49
CA LEU A 276 -28.10 -0.37 -4.79
C LEU A 276 -27.02 -1.44 -4.51
N THR A 277 -26.08 -1.65 -5.42
CA THR A 277 -24.94 -2.55 -5.19
C THR A 277 -24.09 -2.07 -4.02
N ALA A 278 -23.76 -0.77 -3.99
CA ALA A 278 -23.00 -0.17 -2.89
C ALA A 278 -23.78 -0.20 -1.55
N LEU A 279 -25.09 0.00 -1.56
CA LEU A 279 -25.95 -0.14 -0.39
C LEU A 279 -26.07 -1.59 0.10
N ASN A 280 -25.97 -2.56 -0.81
CA ASN A 280 -26.02 -3.99 -0.47
C ASN A 280 -24.71 -4.53 0.11
N LEU A 281 -23.61 -3.78 0.04
CA LEU A 281 -22.35 -4.16 0.66
C LEU A 281 -22.54 -4.25 2.19
N ILE A 282 -22.50 -5.46 2.72
CA ILE A 282 -22.74 -5.73 4.15
C ILE A 282 -21.58 -5.20 5.02
N PRO A 283 -21.81 -4.90 6.31
CA PRO A 283 -20.78 -4.30 7.18
C PRO A 283 -19.47 -5.10 7.23
N VAL A 284 -19.52 -6.42 7.26
CA VAL A 284 -18.30 -7.25 7.29
C VAL A 284 -17.47 -7.13 6.01
N GLU A 285 -18.09 -6.95 4.85
CA GLU A 285 -17.38 -6.72 3.59
C GLU A 285 -16.75 -5.33 3.55
N ARG A 286 -17.43 -4.30 4.07
CA ARG A 286 -16.87 -2.96 4.23
C ARG A 286 -15.62 -2.98 5.12
N LEU A 287 -15.65 -3.72 6.23
CA LEU A 287 -14.47 -3.91 7.10
C LEU A 287 -13.32 -4.57 6.33
N ARG A 288 -13.58 -5.58 5.50
CA ARG A 288 -12.55 -6.25 4.68
C ARG A 288 -11.85 -5.29 3.69
N HIS A 289 -12.58 -4.37 3.07
CA HIS A 289 -11.99 -3.34 2.22
C HIS A 289 -11.08 -2.40 3.02
N ILE A 290 -11.48 -2.07 4.25
CA ILE A 290 -10.64 -1.28 5.16
C ILE A 290 -9.39 -2.08 5.53
N ASP A 291 -9.53 -3.36 5.90
CA ASP A 291 -8.41 -4.25 6.25
C ASP A 291 -7.39 -4.36 5.10
N ALA A 292 -7.87 -4.49 3.86
CA ALA A 292 -7.02 -4.50 2.67
C ALA A 292 -6.24 -3.18 2.50
N THR A 293 -6.86 -2.04 2.81
CA THR A 293 -6.18 -0.74 2.74
C THR A 293 -5.18 -0.55 3.89
N LEU A 294 -5.54 -0.96 5.12
CA LEU A 294 -4.60 -0.95 6.26
C LEU A 294 -3.37 -1.82 5.97
N GLU A 295 -3.57 -2.99 5.34
CA GLU A 295 -2.46 -3.84 4.91
C GLU A 295 -1.56 -3.13 3.90
N ARG A 296 -2.11 -2.46 2.88
CA ARG A 296 -1.34 -1.70 1.88
C ARG A 296 -0.56 -0.54 2.47
N TRP A 297 -1.06 0.09 3.54
CA TRP A 297 -0.34 1.10 4.28
C TRP A 297 0.95 0.56 4.90
N ARG A 298 0.93 -0.66 5.44
CA ARG A 298 2.11 -1.32 6.04
C ARG A 298 3.20 -1.65 5.02
N TRP A 299 2.86 -1.72 3.74
CA TRP A 299 3.81 -1.96 2.66
C TRP A 299 4.58 -0.70 2.22
N LEU A 300 4.20 0.46 2.70
CA LEU A 300 4.86 1.73 2.38
C LEU A 300 6.17 1.90 3.16
N PRO A 301 7.09 2.75 2.67
CA PRO A 301 8.30 3.10 3.40
C PRO A 301 7.98 3.84 4.71
N GLU A 302 8.96 3.98 5.59
CA GLU A 302 8.83 4.66 6.88
C GLU A 302 8.34 6.11 6.72
N SER A 303 8.85 6.82 5.72
CA SER A 303 8.46 8.18 5.36
C SER A 303 8.14 8.27 3.88
N LEU A 304 7.06 8.95 3.54
CA LEU A 304 6.71 9.30 2.16
C LEU A 304 7.51 10.52 1.66
N GLY A 305 8.19 11.23 2.58
CA GLY A 305 8.91 12.49 2.34
C GLY A 305 8.18 13.68 2.95
N ASP A 306 8.90 14.78 3.15
CA ASP A 306 8.30 16.03 3.64
C ASP A 306 7.45 16.68 2.53
N THR A 307 7.87 16.54 1.29
CA THR A 307 7.12 16.92 0.09
C THR A 307 6.98 15.70 -0.81
N TYR A 308 5.76 15.34 -1.17
CA TYR A 308 5.50 14.21 -2.07
C TYR A 308 4.20 14.36 -2.85
N VAL A 309 4.13 13.65 -3.97
CA VAL A 309 2.92 13.46 -4.76
C VAL A 309 2.39 12.05 -4.50
N LEU A 310 1.10 11.93 -4.21
CA LEU A 310 0.44 10.65 -4.02
C LEU A 310 -0.74 10.52 -4.97
N VAL A 311 -0.75 9.44 -5.75
CA VAL A 311 -1.86 9.07 -6.62
C VAL A 311 -2.58 7.88 -6.03
N ASN A 312 -3.87 8.01 -5.77
CA ASN A 312 -4.75 6.89 -5.46
C ASN A 312 -5.50 6.45 -6.72
N ILE A 313 -5.09 5.32 -7.29
CA ILE A 313 -5.65 4.77 -8.53
C ILE A 313 -7.16 4.54 -8.39
N ALA A 314 -7.61 3.82 -7.36
CA ALA A 314 -9.02 3.51 -7.16
C ALA A 314 -9.86 4.75 -6.81
N GLY A 315 -9.23 5.75 -6.17
CA GLY A 315 -9.83 7.05 -5.87
C GLY A 315 -9.92 7.99 -7.07
N PHE A 316 -9.18 7.71 -8.14
CA PHE A 316 -9.02 8.63 -9.29
C PHE A 316 -8.58 10.02 -8.87
N GLU A 317 -7.68 10.11 -7.90
CA GLU A 317 -7.19 11.36 -7.34
C GLU A 317 -5.67 11.40 -7.22
N LEU A 318 -5.13 12.58 -7.31
CA LEU A 318 -3.75 12.94 -7.00
C LEU A 318 -3.79 14.00 -5.91
N LYS A 319 -2.95 13.86 -4.90
CA LYS A 319 -2.67 14.91 -3.92
C LYS A 319 -1.18 15.20 -3.85
N MET A 320 -0.85 16.44 -3.57
CA MET A 320 0.50 16.86 -3.18
C MET A 320 0.47 17.28 -1.72
N VAL A 321 1.43 16.80 -0.97
CA VAL A 321 1.59 17.08 0.45
C VAL A 321 2.93 17.78 0.66
N GLU A 322 2.93 18.85 1.44
CA GLU A 322 4.12 19.59 1.86
C GLU A 322 4.10 19.74 3.38
N ASN A 323 5.14 19.26 4.05
CA ASN A 323 5.26 19.31 5.54
C ASN A 323 4.03 18.73 6.28
N GLY A 324 3.45 17.65 5.73
CA GLY A 324 2.28 16.98 6.30
C GLY A 324 0.93 17.61 5.94
N GLU A 325 0.90 18.74 5.23
CA GLU A 325 -0.32 19.41 4.78
C GLU A 325 -0.62 19.14 3.31
N GLU A 326 -1.87 18.83 2.98
CA GLU A 326 -2.32 18.68 1.60
C GLU A 326 -2.45 20.07 0.96
N VAL A 327 -1.52 20.39 0.03
CA VAL A 327 -1.47 21.69 -0.67
C VAL A 327 -2.09 21.68 -2.04
N LEU A 328 -2.35 20.50 -2.60
CA LEU A 328 -2.98 20.34 -3.91
C LEU A 328 -3.74 19.03 -3.97
N ARG A 329 -4.96 19.07 -4.56
CA ARG A 329 -5.74 17.89 -4.94
C ARG A 329 -6.25 18.04 -6.36
N LYS A 330 -6.09 16.98 -7.17
CA LYS A 330 -6.51 16.94 -8.58
C LYS A 330 -7.18 15.61 -8.91
N ARG A 331 -8.14 15.64 -9.82
CA ARG A 331 -8.67 14.42 -10.42
C ARG A 331 -7.66 13.85 -11.39
N VAL A 332 -7.62 12.52 -11.47
CA VAL A 332 -6.79 11.83 -12.46
C VAL A 332 -7.59 10.82 -13.26
N ILE A 333 -7.07 10.50 -14.46
CA ILE A 333 -7.52 9.39 -15.29
C ILE A 333 -6.42 8.35 -15.28
N VAL A 334 -6.77 7.12 -14.92
CA VAL A 334 -5.84 5.98 -14.80
C VAL A 334 -6.08 4.93 -15.89
N GLY A 335 -5.28 3.88 -15.88
CA GLY A 335 -5.37 2.78 -16.84
C GLY A 335 -6.70 2.03 -16.77
N GLN A 336 -7.12 1.49 -17.91
CA GLN A 336 -8.25 0.57 -18.02
C GLN A 336 -7.95 -0.76 -17.32
N PRO A 337 -8.95 -1.57 -16.93
CA PRO A 337 -8.72 -2.85 -16.23
C PRO A 337 -7.79 -3.83 -16.95
N PHE A 338 -7.74 -3.79 -18.28
CA PHE A 338 -6.85 -4.63 -19.09
C PHE A 338 -5.50 -3.96 -19.45
N ARG A 339 -5.29 -2.69 -19.05
CA ARG A 339 -4.05 -1.91 -19.17
C ARG A 339 -3.84 -1.11 -17.90
N GLN A 340 -3.64 -1.82 -16.80
CA GLN A 340 -3.65 -1.25 -15.46
C GLN A 340 -2.49 -0.27 -15.24
N THR A 341 -2.74 0.75 -14.44
CA THR A 341 -1.68 1.55 -13.83
C THR A 341 -1.02 0.72 -12.73
N PRO A 342 0.32 0.53 -12.75
CA PRO A 342 1.04 -0.19 -11.71
C PRO A 342 1.11 0.58 -10.40
N VAL A 343 1.35 -0.14 -9.30
CA VAL A 343 1.56 0.42 -7.96
C VAL A 343 3.05 0.40 -7.65
N PHE A 344 3.65 1.57 -7.45
CA PHE A 344 5.07 1.71 -7.12
C PHE A 344 5.37 3.11 -6.57
N SER A 345 6.58 3.30 -6.08
CA SER A 345 7.12 4.60 -5.67
C SER A 345 8.37 4.94 -6.47
N ASP A 346 8.51 6.20 -6.85
CA ASP A 346 9.67 6.75 -7.55
C ASP A 346 9.83 8.25 -7.20
N ARG A 347 10.59 9.00 -7.99
CA ARG A 347 10.77 10.43 -7.85
C ARG A 347 10.56 11.16 -9.17
N ILE A 348 9.73 12.21 -9.18
CA ILE A 348 9.63 13.13 -10.31
C ILE A 348 10.94 13.89 -10.39
N ARG A 349 11.65 13.78 -11.53
CA ARG A 349 12.99 14.34 -11.74
C ARG A 349 12.98 15.52 -12.67
N TYR A 350 12.10 15.53 -13.66
CA TYR A 350 12.02 16.61 -14.64
C TYR A 350 10.62 16.67 -15.27
N LEU A 351 10.30 17.84 -15.79
CA LEU A 351 9.10 18.13 -16.55
C LEU A 351 9.47 18.31 -18.02
N VAL A 352 8.56 17.98 -18.92
CA VAL A 352 8.70 18.31 -20.36
C VAL A 352 7.46 19.07 -20.79
N PHE A 353 7.64 20.33 -21.12
CA PHE A 353 6.63 21.17 -21.75
C PHE A 353 6.56 20.89 -23.25
N ASN A 354 5.38 21.03 -23.83
CA ASN A 354 5.10 20.77 -25.25
C ASN A 354 5.72 19.43 -25.73
N PRO A 355 5.40 18.30 -25.07
CA PRO A 355 6.05 17.03 -25.37
C PRO A 355 5.68 16.52 -26.75
N THR A 356 6.62 15.86 -27.43
CA THR A 356 6.29 14.91 -28.48
C THR A 356 5.81 13.61 -27.85
N TRP A 357 4.89 12.89 -28.51
CA TRP A 357 4.46 11.59 -28.07
C TRP A 357 4.91 10.50 -29.06
N THR A 358 5.95 9.79 -28.69
CA THR A 358 6.31 8.56 -29.38
C THR A 358 5.33 7.48 -28.97
N VAL A 359 4.54 6.99 -29.93
CA VAL A 359 3.50 6.01 -29.65
C VAL A 359 4.13 4.66 -29.28
N PRO A 360 3.81 4.06 -28.13
CA PRO A 360 4.29 2.73 -27.78
C PRO A 360 3.87 1.67 -28.81
N ARG A 361 4.75 0.71 -29.11
CA ARG A 361 4.52 -0.30 -30.15
C ARG A 361 3.17 -1.02 -30.00
N THR A 362 2.78 -1.37 -28.78
CA THR A 362 1.49 -2.02 -28.52
C THR A 362 0.33 -1.14 -28.95
N LEU A 363 0.39 0.17 -28.64
CA LEU A 363 -0.65 1.13 -29.02
C LEU A 363 -0.63 1.43 -30.52
N MET A 364 0.56 1.46 -31.16
CA MET A 364 0.64 1.60 -32.62
C MET A 364 -0.16 0.52 -33.32
N ILE A 365 -0.03 -0.72 -32.88
CA ILE A 365 -0.64 -1.88 -33.54
C ILE A 365 -2.11 -2.04 -33.13
N GLN A 366 -2.42 -1.95 -31.84
CA GLN A 366 -3.76 -2.26 -31.34
C GLN A 366 -4.74 -1.08 -31.51
N ASP A 367 -4.25 0.15 -31.39
CA ASP A 367 -5.11 1.32 -31.33
C ASP A 367 -4.97 2.23 -32.58
N GLN A 368 -3.73 2.45 -33.08
CA GLN A 368 -3.48 3.41 -34.16
C GLN A 368 -3.70 2.77 -35.54
N LEU A 369 -3.10 1.62 -35.80
CA LEU A 369 -3.22 0.95 -37.10
C LEU A 369 -4.67 0.74 -37.55
N PRO A 370 -5.61 0.25 -36.71
CA PRO A 370 -7.02 0.15 -37.10
C PRO A 370 -7.69 1.49 -37.44
N ARG A 371 -7.23 2.59 -36.83
CA ARG A 371 -7.75 3.94 -37.12
C ARG A 371 -7.18 4.48 -38.44
N ILE A 372 -5.89 4.28 -38.67
CA ILE A 372 -5.23 4.65 -39.93
C ILE A 372 -5.89 3.94 -41.11
N LEU A 373 -6.22 2.65 -40.97
CA LEU A 373 -6.90 1.89 -42.01
C LEU A 373 -8.32 2.35 -42.33
N ARG A 374 -9.01 2.98 -41.36
CA ARG A 374 -10.38 3.48 -41.53
C ARG A 374 -10.45 4.92 -42.02
N ASP A 375 -9.43 5.71 -41.72
CA ASP A 375 -9.39 7.15 -41.93
C ASP A 375 -8.02 7.56 -42.48
N PRO A 376 -7.89 7.79 -43.79
CA PRO A 376 -6.62 8.17 -44.43
C PRO A 376 -6.04 9.48 -43.89
N ASP A 377 -6.88 10.40 -43.41
CA ASP A 377 -6.46 11.70 -42.86
C ASP A 377 -6.12 11.64 -41.36
N TYR A 378 -6.22 10.47 -40.75
CA TYR A 378 -6.03 10.30 -39.32
C TYR A 378 -4.69 10.85 -38.82
N LEU A 379 -3.60 10.50 -39.51
CA LEU A 379 -2.24 10.91 -39.13
C LEU A 379 -2.02 12.42 -39.31
N SER A 380 -2.47 12.97 -40.43
CA SER A 380 -2.33 14.40 -40.74
C SER A 380 -3.15 15.25 -39.77
N ARG A 381 -4.40 14.88 -39.50
CA ARG A 381 -5.29 15.58 -38.57
C ARG A 381 -4.73 15.62 -37.14
N LEU A 382 -4.04 14.57 -36.71
CA LEU A 382 -3.45 14.48 -35.38
C LEU A 382 -1.98 14.92 -35.35
N ASN A 383 -1.43 15.43 -36.45
CA ASN A 383 -0.02 15.82 -36.56
C ASN A 383 0.94 14.69 -36.15
N ILE A 384 0.68 13.48 -36.70
CA ILE A 384 1.51 12.31 -36.42
C ILE A 384 2.45 12.08 -37.61
N SER A 385 3.74 12.16 -37.33
CA SER A 385 4.82 11.83 -38.26
C SER A 385 5.14 10.34 -38.23
N VAL A 386 5.46 9.78 -39.40
CA VAL A 386 5.87 8.39 -39.56
C VAL A 386 7.39 8.33 -39.77
N TYR A 387 8.07 7.49 -39.03
CA TYR A 387 9.51 7.27 -39.17
C TYR A 387 9.79 5.79 -39.43
N ARG A 388 10.74 5.50 -40.33
CA ARG A 388 11.32 4.18 -40.48
C ARG A 388 12.58 4.08 -39.63
N GLY A 389 12.78 2.96 -38.93
CA GLY A 389 13.89 2.79 -38.00
C GLY A 389 13.66 3.41 -36.61
N TRP A 390 14.70 3.39 -35.78
CA TRP A 390 14.66 3.75 -34.37
C TRP A 390 15.86 4.61 -33.98
N GLY A 391 15.74 5.41 -32.96
CA GLY A 391 16.83 6.25 -32.45
C GLY A 391 17.09 7.50 -33.31
N THR A 392 18.36 7.90 -33.39
CA THR A 392 18.82 9.10 -34.11
C THR A 392 18.82 8.94 -35.63
N ASP A 393 18.97 7.72 -36.12
CA ASP A 393 19.11 7.39 -37.55
C ASP A 393 17.77 7.08 -38.23
N ARG A 394 16.66 7.41 -37.57
CA ARG A 394 15.33 7.22 -38.12
C ARG A 394 15.06 8.17 -39.29
N GLU A 395 14.49 7.66 -40.35
CA GLU A 395 14.12 8.38 -41.57
C GLU A 395 12.61 8.74 -41.52
N ARG A 396 12.26 9.99 -41.83
CA ARG A 396 10.87 10.39 -41.98
C ARG A 396 10.32 9.84 -43.29
N VAL A 397 9.15 9.21 -43.23
CA VAL A 397 8.49 8.58 -44.35
C VAL A 397 7.17 9.28 -44.63
N ASP A 398 6.83 9.49 -45.89
CA ASP A 398 5.49 9.97 -46.27
C ASP A 398 4.45 8.87 -45.93
N PRO A 399 3.44 9.18 -45.08
CA PRO A 399 2.40 8.22 -44.75
C PRO A 399 1.65 7.63 -45.95
N LEU A 400 1.61 8.35 -47.09
CA LEU A 400 0.96 7.90 -48.32
C LEU A 400 1.77 6.80 -49.04
N GLU A 401 3.08 6.71 -48.80
CA GLU A 401 3.96 5.66 -49.37
C GLU A 401 3.92 4.37 -48.54
N VAL A 402 3.28 4.37 -47.38
CA VAL A 402 3.20 3.21 -46.49
C VAL A 402 2.04 2.31 -46.89
N ASN A 403 2.32 1.06 -47.18
CA ASN A 403 1.28 0.03 -47.42
C ASN A 403 0.68 -0.42 -46.07
N TRP A 404 -0.17 0.43 -45.45
CA TRP A 404 -0.80 0.15 -44.17
C TRP A 404 -1.55 -1.17 -44.08
N PRO A 405 -2.31 -1.61 -45.11
CA PRO A 405 -3.01 -2.89 -45.09
C PRO A 405 -2.11 -4.11 -44.93
N SER A 406 -0.84 -4.04 -45.36
CA SER A 406 0.12 -5.13 -45.24
C SER A 406 0.75 -5.26 -43.86
N LEU A 407 0.55 -4.24 -42.97
CA LEU A 407 1.20 -4.17 -41.65
C LEU A 407 0.41 -4.92 -40.58
N ASN A 408 1.15 -5.56 -39.70
CA ASN A 408 0.58 -6.28 -38.57
C ASN A 408 1.60 -6.34 -37.40
N ARG A 409 1.28 -7.09 -36.34
CA ARG A 409 2.12 -7.19 -35.15
C ARG A 409 3.57 -7.64 -35.45
N ASN A 410 3.77 -8.47 -36.44
CA ASN A 410 5.06 -9.10 -36.74
C ASN A 410 5.91 -8.27 -37.72
N ASN A 411 5.30 -7.40 -38.53
CA ASN A 411 5.97 -6.64 -39.59
C ASN A 411 5.64 -5.14 -39.52
N PHE A 412 5.79 -4.49 -38.40
CA PHE A 412 5.57 -3.05 -38.23
C PHE A 412 6.93 -2.32 -38.02
N PRO A 413 7.64 -1.91 -39.11
CA PRO A 413 8.98 -1.32 -39.04
C PRO A 413 8.95 0.20 -38.78
N TYR A 414 7.79 0.77 -38.52
CA TYR A 414 7.61 2.21 -38.39
C TYR A 414 7.45 2.62 -36.92
N GLN A 415 7.84 3.87 -36.65
CA GLN A 415 7.58 4.57 -35.42
C GLN A 415 6.61 5.71 -35.72
N LEU A 416 5.56 5.85 -34.90
CA LEU A 416 4.63 6.96 -34.97
C LEU A 416 4.99 7.98 -33.88
N VAL A 417 5.16 9.24 -34.28
CA VAL A 417 5.49 10.33 -33.35
C VAL A 417 4.48 11.46 -33.55
N GLN A 418 3.71 11.73 -32.51
CA GLN A 418 2.83 12.89 -32.51
C GLN A 418 3.60 14.13 -32.08
N GLU A 419 3.56 15.16 -32.89
CA GLU A 419 4.25 16.41 -32.64
C GLU A 419 3.52 17.25 -31.56
N PRO A 420 4.18 18.24 -30.95
CA PRO A 420 3.52 19.17 -30.02
C PRO A 420 2.30 19.83 -30.62
N GLY A 421 1.31 20.09 -29.78
CA GLY A 421 0.12 20.81 -30.22
C GLY A 421 -1.12 20.49 -29.36
N PRO A 422 -2.23 21.18 -29.61
CA PRO A 422 -3.43 21.10 -28.76
C PRO A 422 -4.11 19.73 -28.80
N GLN A 423 -3.81 18.90 -29.81
CA GLN A 423 -4.35 17.55 -29.97
C GLN A 423 -3.37 16.46 -29.55
N ASN A 424 -2.18 16.81 -29.05
CA ASN A 424 -1.21 15.82 -28.58
C ASN A 424 -1.81 15.00 -27.44
N ALA A 425 -1.70 13.68 -27.51
CA ALA A 425 -2.28 12.77 -26.52
C ALA A 425 -1.73 13.00 -25.10
N LEU A 426 -0.50 13.52 -24.96
CA LEU A 426 0.12 13.90 -23.72
C LEU A 426 -0.21 15.32 -23.26
N GLY A 427 -1.05 16.07 -24.04
CA GLY A 427 -1.31 17.47 -23.78
C GLY A 427 -0.06 18.34 -23.90
N GLN A 428 0.04 19.33 -23.03
CA GLN A 428 1.09 20.35 -23.08
C GLN A 428 2.22 20.17 -22.04
N ILE A 429 2.09 19.18 -21.14
CA ILE A 429 3.11 18.89 -20.13
C ILE A 429 3.10 17.42 -19.72
N LYS A 430 4.29 16.88 -19.43
CA LYS A 430 4.48 15.60 -18.76
C LYS A 430 5.49 15.71 -17.62
N PHE A 431 5.28 14.91 -16.58
CA PHE A 431 6.11 14.83 -15.38
C PHE A 431 6.81 13.48 -15.37
N MET A 432 8.13 13.49 -15.37
CA MET A 432 8.93 12.31 -15.62
C MET A 432 9.58 11.78 -14.34
N PHE A 433 9.28 10.51 -14.04
CA PHE A 433 9.90 9.65 -13.04
C PHE A 433 10.33 8.36 -13.73
N PRO A 434 11.54 8.29 -14.32
CA PRO A 434 11.98 7.15 -15.12
C PRO A 434 11.87 5.83 -14.34
N ASN A 435 11.07 4.90 -14.83
CA ASN A 435 10.75 3.64 -14.19
C ASN A 435 10.63 2.51 -15.22
N GLN A 436 10.63 1.25 -14.75
CA GLN A 436 10.57 0.06 -15.60
C GLN A 436 9.20 -0.16 -16.31
N TYR A 437 8.17 0.60 -15.94
CA TYR A 437 6.81 0.47 -16.47
C TYR A 437 6.49 1.49 -17.56
N ASP A 438 7.40 2.43 -17.85
CA ASP A 438 7.18 3.54 -18.77
C ASP A 438 5.92 4.38 -18.43
N VAL A 439 5.59 4.50 -17.14
CA VAL A 439 4.47 5.28 -16.64
C VAL A 439 4.92 6.67 -16.23
N TYR A 440 4.12 7.69 -16.54
CA TYR A 440 4.34 9.08 -16.17
C TYR A 440 3.01 9.80 -15.94
N LEU A 441 3.06 10.97 -15.29
CA LEU A 441 1.92 11.89 -15.20
C LEU A 441 1.96 12.84 -16.40
N HIS A 442 0.78 13.21 -16.95
CA HIS A 442 0.73 14.10 -18.10
C HIS A 442 -0.62 14.83 -18.24
N ASP A 443 -0.64 15.86 -19.05
CA ASP A 443 -1.85 16.56 -19.51
C ASP A 443 -2.62 15.71 -20.54
N THR A 444 -3.78 16.19 -20.97
CA THR A 444 -4.60 15.55 -22.00
C THR A 444 -5.52 16.56 -22.70
N PRO A 445 -5.76 16.44 -24.02
CA PRO A 445 -6.81 17.19 -24.69
C PRO A 445 -8.22 16.73 -24.28
N GLY A 446 -8.36 15.52 -23.75
CA GLY A 446 -9.64 14.91 -23.36
C GLY A 446 -10.17 15.36 -22.00
N ARG A 447 -10.20 16.68 -21.74
CA ARG A 447 -10.52 17.26 -20.42
C ARG A 447 -11.93 16.95 -19.93
N GLY A 448 -12.91 16.75 -20.81
CA GLY A 448 -14.28 16.39 -20.44
C GLY A 448 -14.41 15.05 -19.71
N LEU A 449 -13.41 14.18 -19.82
CA LEU A 449 -13.41 12.89 -19.12
C LEU A 449 -13.18 13.02 -17.61
N PHE A 450 -12.65 14.13 -17.13
CA PHE A 450 -12.47 14.37 -15.69
C PHE A 450 -13.80 14.58 -14.94
N SER A 451 -14.90 14.92 -15.63
CA SER A 451 -16.22 15.06 -15.02
C SER A 451 -16.89 13.73 -14.69
N ARG A 452 -16.40 12.61 -15.23
CA ARG A 452 -16.94 11.27 -14.95
C ARG A 452 -16.59 10.82 -13.54
N ALA A 453 -17.45 10.05 -12.89
CA ALA A 453 -17.15 9.41 -11.61
C ALA A 453 -16.09 8.33 -11.81
N GLU A 454 -16.25 7.39 -12.75
CA GLU A 454 -15.22 6.44 -13.14
C GLU A 454 -14.30 7.04 -14.20
N ARG A 455 -12.99 7.00 -13.95
CA ARG A 455 -11.98 7.62 -14.81
C ARG A 455 -10.85 6.63 -15.18
N SER A 456 -11.24 5.45 -15.66
CA SER A 456 -10.35 4.38 -16.11
C SER A 456 -10.24 4.34 -17.64
N PHE A 457 -9.61 5.35 -18.24
CA PHE A 457 -9.61 5.51 -19.71
C PHE A 457 -8.23 5.48 -20.36
N SER A 458 -7.13 5.45 -19.59
CA SER A 458 -5.78 5.48 -20.15
C SER A 458 -5.26 4.07 -20.47
N SER A 459 -4.07 4.02 -21.05
CA SER A 459 -3.33 2.77 -21.30
C SER A 459 -2.24 2.51 -20.26
N GLY A 460 -2.43 3.01 -19.04
CA GLY A 460 -1.51 2.82 -17.91
C GLY A 460 -0.93 4.13 -17.36
N CYS A 461 -0.61 5.10 -18.21
CA CYS A 461 -0.18 6.43 -17.77
C CYS A 461 -1.30 7.20 -17.08
N ILE A 462 -0.95 8.22 -16.29
CA ILE A 462 -1.88 8.94 -15.44
C ILE A 462 -2.07 10.36 -16.00
N ARG A 463 -3.32 10.69 -16.43
CA ARG A 463 -3.66 12.04 -16.87
C ARG A 463 -4.08 12.85 -15.67
N VAL A 464 -3.57 14.08 -15.58
CA VAL A 464 -3.81 14.99 -14.44
C VAL A 464 -4.69 16.14 -14.88
N GLU A 465 -5.72 16.44 -14.09
CA GLU A 465 -6.57 17.61 -14.28
C GLU A 465 -5.80 18.89 -13.92
N GLN A 466 -5.88 19.93 -14.75
CA GLN A 466 -5.20 21.21 -14.53
C GLN A 466 -3.72 21.01 -14.12
N PRO A 467 -2.89 20.34 -14.92
CA PRO A 467 -1.56 19.88 -14.51
C PRO A 467 -0.58 21.03 -14.27
N PHE A 468 -0.88 22.24 -14.76
CA PHE A 468 -0.02 23.40 -14.55
C PHE A 468 0.04 23.84 -13.08
N ASP A 469 -1.02 23.60 -12.30
CA ASP A 469 -1.00 23.88 -10.86
C ASP A 469 0.00 22.97 -10.14
N LEU A 470 0.10 21.70 -10.58
CA LEU A 470 1.13 20.77 -10.10
C LEU A 470 2.53 21.20 -10.55
N ALA A 471 2.67 21.66 -11.82
CA ALA A 471 3.95 22.14 -12.35
C ALA A 471 4.47 23.36 -11.58
N GLU A 472 3.61 24.32 -11.29
CA GLU A 472 3.93 25.52 -10.53
C GLU A 472 4.44 25.16 -9.12
N ARG A 473 3.79 24.23 -8.43
CA ARG A 473 4.22 23.72 -7.13
C ARG A 473 5.57 23.02 -7.18
N LEU A 474 5.75 22.11 -8.13
CA LEU A 474 7.01 21.37 -8.29
C LEU A 474 8.19 22.27 -8.67
N LEU A 475 7.93 23.39 -9.34
CA LEU A 475 8.94 24.37 -9.75
C LEU A 475 9.07 25.55 -8.76
N ALA A 476 8.33 25.56 -7.65
CA ALA A 476 8.35 26.66 -6.68
C ALA A 476 9.75 26.95 -6.10
N SER A 477 10.62 25.95 -5.99
CA SER A 477 12.01 26.10 -5.56
C SER A 477 12.97 26.55 -6.67
N ALA A 478 12.50 26.61 -7.93
CA ALA A 478 13.30 27.04 -9.07
C ALA A 478 13.12 28.56 -9.31
N PRO A 479 14.13 29.40 -9.08
CA PRO A 479 13.98 30.86 -8.94
C PRO A 479 13.44 31.57 -10.18
N ASP A 480 13.51 30.95 -11.35
CA ASP A 480 13.08 31.56 -12.61
C ASP A 480 11.73 31.02 -13.15
N TRP A 481 11.00 30.18 -12.39
CA TRP A 481 9.80 29.53 -12.86
C TRP A 481 8.54 30.06 -12.15
N SER A 482 7.94 31.12 -12.76
CA SER A 482 6.62 31.61 -12.39
C SER A 482 5.54 31.06 -13.32
N ARG A 483 4.27 31.26 -12.96
CA ARG A 483 3.13 30.88 -13.81
C ARG A 483 3.20 31.56 -15.18
N GLU A 484 3.58 32.84 -15.25
CA GLU A 484 3.72 33.56 -16.50
C GLU A 484 4.82 32.99 -17.39
N LYS A 485 5.93 32.49 -16.79
CA LYS A 485 6.97 31.80 -17.56
C LYS A 485 6.49 30.46 -18.08
N ILE A 486 5.76 29.69 -17.27
CA ILE A 486 5.14 28.44 -17.71
C ILE A 486 4.22 28.70 -18.92
N ASP A 487 3.33 29.68 -18.81
CA ASP A 487 2.38 30.01 -19.88
C ASP A 487 3.10 30.48 -21.17
N ARG A 488 4.21 31.21 -21.05
CA ARG A 488 5.06 31.61 -22.17
C ARG A 488 5.69 30.41 -22.87
N VAL A 489 6.34 29.53 -22.11
CA VAL A 489 6.98 28.32 -22.63
C VAL A 489 5.96 27.42 -23.33
N VAL A 490 4.76 27.29 -22.77
CA VAL A 490 3.66 26.54 -23.38
C VAL A 490 3.25 27.17 -24.71
N SER A 491 3.17 28.51 -24.79
CA SER A 491 2.77 29.24 -26.01
C SER A 491 3.79 29.13 -27.16
N GLU A 492 5.07 28.87 -26.86
CA GLU A 492 6.13 28.68 -27.85
C GLU A 492 5.95 27.39 -28.66
N ALA A 493 5.14 26.43 -28.16
CA ALA A 493 4.84 25.15 -28.79
C ALA A 493 6.10 24.32 -29.16
N GLN A 494 7.24 24.57 -28.50
CA GLN A 494 8.49 23.84 -28.69
C GLN A 494 8.75 22.95 -27.48
N PRO A 495 9.26 21.73 -27.68
CA PRO A 495 9.61 20.83 -26.57
C PRO A 495 10.68 21.47 -25.68
N GLN A 496 10.39 21.61 -24.38
CA GLN A 496 11.35 22.09 -23.40
C GLN A 496 11.38 21.19 -22.18
N THR A 497 12.56 20.67 -21.84
CA THR A 497 12.80 19.88 -20.63
C THR A 497 13.32 20.76 -19.51
N VAL A 498 12.73 20.60 -18.32
CA VAL A 498 13.12 21.33 -17.11
C VAL A 498 13.39 20.33 -16.01
N VAL A 499 14.64 20.26 -15.57
CA VAL A 499 15.05 19.39 -14.46
C VAL A 499 14.67 20.06 -13.14
N LEU A 500 14.06 19.31 -12.24
CA LEU A 500 13.74 19.79 -10.89
C LEU A 500 15.03 19.97 -10.09
N PRO A 501 15.19 21.05 -9.31
CA PRO A 501 16.32 21.22 -8.41
C PRO A 501 16.47 20.05 -7.44
N GLU A 502 15.35 19.58 -6.91
CA GLU A 502 15.24 18.41 -6.06
C GLU A 502 14.16 17.46 -6.58
N PRO A 503 14.50 16.17 -6.79
CA PRO A 503 13.50 15.17 -7.20
C PRO A 503 12.43 14.96 -6.12
N VAL A 504 11.17 15.10 -6.48
CA VAL A 504 10.02 14.97 -5.58
C VAL A 504 9.50 13.54 -5.57
N PRO A 505 9.39 12.88 -4.41
CA PRO A 505 8.78 11.55 -4.31
C PRO A 505 7.39 11.50 -4.93
N VAL A 506 7.10 10.43 -5.65
CA VAL A 506 5.78 10.11 -6.19
C VAL A 506 5.40 8.69 -5.80
N HIS A 507 4.25 8.56 -5.16
CA HIS A 507 3.71 7.29 -4.69
C HIS A 507 2.41 6.99 -5.43
N ILE A 508 2.40 5.94 -6.23
CA ILE A 508 1.20 5.47 -6.93
C ILE A 508 0.65 4.31 -6.12
N GLN A 509 -0.56 4.47 -5.56
CA GLN A 509 -1.18 3.56 -4.61
C GLN A 509 -2.55 3.10 -5.08
N TYR A 510 -3.06 2.03 -4.47
CA TYR A 510 -4.38 1.47 -4.77
C TYR A 510 -5.16 1.29 -3.48
N TRP A 511 -5.89 2.32 -3.08
CA TRP A 511 -6.71 2.32 -1.86
C TRP A 511 -8.19 2.39 -2.22
N THR A 512 -8.93 1.38 -1.83
CA THR A 512 -10.38 1.28 -2.04
C THR A 512 -11.18 1.86 -0.88
N SER A 513 -10.52 2.21 0.22
CA SER A 513 -11.11 2.92 1.36
C SER A 513 -10.09 3.87 2.00
N TRP A 514 -10.53 5.03 2.49
CA TRP A 514 -9.73 5.98 3.26
C TRP A 514 -10.63 6.96 3.99
N VAL A 515 -10.06 7.73 4.90
CA VAL A 515 -10.76 8.85 5.56
C VAL A 515 -10.30 10.15 4.93
N ASP A 516 -11.25 10.97 4.48
CA ASP A 516 -10.96 12.28 3.90
C ASP A 516 -10.59 13.35 4.96
N ASN A 517 -10.33 14.58 4.51
CA ASN A 517 -9.94 15.67 5.41
C ASN A 517 -11.07 16.13 6.34
N GLU A 518 -12.33 15.86 5.98
CA GLU A 518 -13.52 16.12 6.78
C GLU A 518 -13.85 14.98 7.75
N GLY A 519 -12.98 13.96 7.84
CA GLY A 519 -13.16 12.82 8.73
C GLY A 519 -14.16 11.77 8.22
N ARG A 520 -14.57 11.82 6.96
CA ARG A 520 -15.57 10.91 6.39
C ARG A 520 -14.92 9.73 5.72
N LEU A 521 -15.40 8.53 6.03
CA LEU A 521 -14.93 7.28 5.41
C LEU A 521 -15.39 7.21 3.97
N GLN A 522 -14.45 7.07 3.06
CA GLN A 522 -14.64 6.93 1.61
C GLN A 522 -14.50 5.48 1.20
N PHE A 523 -15.27 5.06 0.19
CA PHE A 523 -15.15 3.75 -0.46
C PHE A 523 -15.07 3.90 -1.97
N ARG A 524 -14.41 2.98 -2.64
CA ARG A 524 -14.36 2.89 -4.11
C ARG A 524 -14.51 1.43 -4.54
N ASN A 525 -15.05 1.26 -5.73
CA ASN A 525 -15.07 -0.04 -6.38
C ASN A 525 -13.64 -0.57 -6.58
N ASP A 526 -13.48 -1.87 -6.45
CA ASP A 526 -12.20 -2.54 -6.72
C ASP A 526 -11.97 -2.65 -8.23
N LEU A 527 -11.61 -1.53 -8.85
CA LEU A 527 -11.46 -1.33 -10.30
C LEU A 527 -10.63 -2.43 -10.99
N TYR A 528 -9.57 -2.90 -10.32
CA TYR A 528 -8.62 -3.86 -10.88
C TYR A 528 -8.73 -5.26 -10.25
N ASN A 529 -9.75 -5.49 -9.44
CA ASN A 529 -9.99 -6.74 -8.71
C ASN A 529 -8.78 -7.16 -7.85
N ARG A 530 -8.19 -6.18 -7.14
CA ARG A 530 -6.99 -6.36 -6.31
C ARG A 530 -7.29 -6.65 -4.84
N ASP A 531 -8.51 -6.33 -4.37
CA ASP A 531 -8.89 -6.54 -2.97
C ASP A 531 -9.19 -7.99 -2.67
N ALA A 532 -9.92 -8.68 -3.55
CA ALA A 532 -10.39 -10.04 -3.30
C ALA A 532 -9.24 -10.98 -2.92
N ARG A 533 -8.17 -11.00 -3.73
CA ARG A 533 -6.99 -11.84 -3.49
C ARG A 533 -6.24 -11.46 -2.21
N LEU A 534 -6.14 -10.15 -1.91
CA LEU A 534 -5.51 -9.67 -0.69
C LEU A 534 -6.32 -10.07 0.54
N ILE A 535 -7.65 -9.88 0.49
CA ILE A 535 -8.56 -10.25 1.57
C ILE A 535 -8.49 -11.76 1.86
N ASP A 536 -8.43 -12.60 0.82
CA ASP A 536 -8.29 -14.05 0.98
C ASP A 536 -6.98 -14.41 1.69
N GLN A 537 -5.87 -13.78 1.32
CA GLN A 537 -4.58 -14.01 1.98
C GLN A 537 -4.52 -13.46 3.43
N LEU A 538 -5.15 -12.31 3.69
CA LEU A 538 -5.26 -11.77 5.05
C LEU A 538 -6.04 -12.71 5.98
N ARG A 539 -7.04 -13.42 5.46
CA ARG A 539 -7.87 -14.37 6.20
C ARG A 539 -7.26 -15.77 6.31
N GLY A 540 -6.30 -16.10 5.44
CA GLY A 540 -5.54 -17.33 5.52
C GLY A 540 -4.70 -17.39 6.81
N THR A 541 -4.38 -18.61 7.27
CA THR A 541 -3.47 -18.80 8.40
C THR A 541 -2.10 -18.18 8.11
N ALA A 542 -1.41 -17.70 9.12
CA ALA A 542 -0.10 -17.04 9.01
C ALA A 542 1.01 -17.90 8.37
N GLU A 543 0.75 -19.20 8.16
CA GLU A 543 1.74 -20.20 7.71
C GLU A 543 2.45 -19.86 6.39
N GLY A 544 1.81 -19.17 5.45
CA GLY A 544 2.40 -18.82 4.15
C GLY A 544 3.22 -17.53 4.11
N GLY A 545 2.98 -16.58 5.02
CA GLY A 545 3.54 -15.21 4.96
C GLY A 545 4.93 -15.08 5.59
N TYR A 546 5.17 -15.77 6.69
CA TYR A 546 6.36 -15.54 7.50
C TYR A 546 7.65 -16.18 6.91
N ALA A 547 7.55 -17.37 6.34
CA ALA A 547 8.69 -18.05 5.70
C ALA A 547 9.26 -17.29 4.49
N LEU A 548 8.41 -16.52 3.79
CA LEU A 548 8.81 -15.75 2.62
C LEU A 548 9.45 -14.38 2.98
N GLN A 549 9.16 -13.82 4.15
CA GLN A 549 9.71 -12.53 4.58
C GLN A 549 11.18 -12.64 5.05
N TYR A 550 11.58 -13.77 5.64
CA TYR A 550 12.95 -14.00 6.09
C TYR A 550 13.91 -14.52 5.00
N SER A 551 13.41 -15.16 3.93
CA SER A 551 14.24 -15.63 2.81
C SER A 551 14.86 -14.52 1.95
N GLY A 552 14.41 -13.26 2.10
CA GLY A 552 14.93 -12.08 1.39
C GLY A 552 16.24 -11.49 1.94
N SER A 553 16.75 -11.93 3.10
CA SER A 553 17.91 -11.33 3.74
C SER A 553 19.27 -12.00 3.43
N ARG A 554 19.33 -12.97 2.51
CA ARG A 554 20.58 -13.55 2.00
C ARG A 554 20.91 -13.09 0.58
N LEU A 555 21.08 -11.79 0.39
CA LEU A 555 21.88 -11.28 -0.73
C LEU A 555 23.10 -10.57 -0.13
N GLY A 556 24.14 -11.36 0.13
CA GLY A 556 25.51 -10.88 0.24
C GLY A 556 25.93 -10.25 -1.11
N PRO A 557 26.95 -9.38 -1.16
CA PRO A 557 27.40 -8.72 -2.38
C PRO A 557 27.94 -9.77 -3.36
N GLY A 558 27.10 -10.27 -4.24
CA GLY A 558 27.44 -11.18 -5.32
C GLY A 558 27.64 -10.41 -6.61
N THR A 559 28.90 -10.27 -6.97
CA THR A 559 29.47 -10.01 -8.31
C THR A 559 28.49 -10.17 -9.46
N GLY A 560 28.31 -9.05 -10.21
CA GLY A 560 27.62 -9.04 -11.48
C GLY A 560 28.25 -10.01 -12.50
N GLN A 561 27.51 -11.00 -12.90
CA GLN A 561 27.67 -11.65 -14.20
C GLN A 561 26.32 -11.68 -14.91
N ALA A 562 26.26 -10.90 -15.98
CA ALA A 562 25.17 -10.88 -16.92
C ALA A 562 25.04 -12.26 -17.58
N LEU A 563 23.96 -12.98 -17.28
CA LEU A 563 23.51 -14.12 -18.08
C LEU A 563 22.60 -13.58 -19.20
N LYS A 564 23.18 -13.51 -20.39
CA LYS A 564 22.44 -13.48 -21.65
C LYS A 564 21.64 -14.79 -21.75
N GLN A 565 20.34 -14.72 -21.64
CA GLN A 565 19.47 -15.81 -22.09
C GLN A 565 19.08 -15.57 -23.54
N ASP A 566 19.69 -16.37 -24.41
CA ASP A 566 19.22 -16.71 -25.75
C ASP A 566 17.85 -17.43 -25.61
N THR A 567 16.80 -16.85 -26.11
CA THR A 567 15.53 -17.54 -26.35
C THR A 567 15.28 -17.58 -27.87
N ARG A 568 15.90 -18.56 -28.48
CA ARG A 568 15.30 -19.23 -29.65
C ARG A 568 14.39 -20.33 -29.12
N ILE A 569 13.10 -20.28 -29.44
CA ILE A 569 12.27 -21.46 -29.77
C ILE A 569 11.01 -20.96 -30.50
N SER A 570 10.90 -21.46 -31.70
CA SER A 570 9.78 -21.75 -32.63
C SER A 570 8.49 -20.96 -32.53
#